data_081bb9c5088ca6f429c0a3195f059276
#
_entry.id   081bb9c5088ca6f429c0a3195f059276
#
_cell.length_a   1.000
_cell.length_b   1.000
_cell.length_c   1.000
_cell.angle_alpha   90.00
_cell.angle_beta   90.00
_cell.angle_gamma   90.00
#
_symmetry.space_group_name_H-M   'P 1'
#
loop_
_entity.id
_entity.type
_entity.pdbx_description
1 polymer ?
#
loop_
_entity_poly.entity_id
_entity_poly.type
_entity_poly.pdbx_seq_one_letter_code
_entity_poly.pdbx_strand_id
1 'polypeptide(L)'
;MILINVKYKVKPEFKDNFRELVADFTNATLAEDGNLFFEWYRSTDEDDFYILVEGFKDDVAEAHVKSDHIVKACDDIPQYLVETPTIINTLIPGKTEWDEMAEFQVK
;
A
#
# COMPACT_ATOMS: atom_id res chain seq x y z
N MET A 1 -14.72 -4.79 -0.44
CA MET A 1 -13.35 -4.24 -0.39
C MET A 1 -12.44 -4.99 -1.33
N ILE A 2 -11.66 -4.29 -2.09
CA ILE A 2 -10.47 -4.84 -2.74
C ILE A 2 -9.34 -4.65 -1.75
N LEU A 3 -8.79 -5.74 -1.23
CA LEU A 3 -7.66 -5.71 -0.31
C LEU A 3 -6.38 -6.02 -1.07
N ILE A 4 -5.39 -5.15 -0.93
CA ILE A 4 -4.12 -5.26 -1.64
C ILE A 4 -2.97 -5.20 -0.64
N ASN A 5 -2.03 -6.13 -0.77
CA ASN A 5 -0.77 -6.11 -0.02
C ASN A 5 0.38 -6.12 -1.01
N VAL A 6 1.29 -5.17 -0.87
CA VAL A 6 2.45 -5.06 -1.76
C VAL A 6 3.72 -5.07 -0.93
N LYS A 7 4.70 -5.89 -1.33
CA LYS A 7 6.01 -5.93 -0.69
C LYS A 7 7.03 -5.22 -1.57
N TYR A 8 7.75 -4.27 -0.99
CA TYR A 8 8.81 -3.50 -1.64
C TYR A 8 10.15 -3.80 -0.98
N LYS A 9 11.13 -4.21 -1.76
CA LYS A 9 12.52 -4.28 -1.29
C LYS A 9 13.26 -3.03 -1.77
N VAL A 10 13.63 -2.18 -0.84
CA VAL A 10 14.19 -0.86 -1.11
C VAL A 10 15.71 -0.91 -1.13
N LYS A 11 16.32 -0.17 -2.04
CA LYS A 11 17.79 -0.05 -2.10
C LYS A 11 18.34 0.48 -0.79
N PRO A 12 19.52 0.01 -0.32
CA PRO A 12 20.08 0.43 0.97
C PRO A 12 20.19 1.95 1.14
N GLU A 13 20.51 2.69 0.07
CA GLU A 13 20.65 4.14 0.12
C GLU A 13 19.31 4.88 0.33
N PHE A 14 18.17 4.20 0.13
CA PHE A 14 16.84 4.79 0.27
C PHE A 14 16.00 4.19 1.40
N LYS A 15 16.50 3.16 2.08
CA LYS A 15 15.67 2.42 3.04
C LYS A 15 15.17 3.25 4.22
N ASP A 16 15.91 4.25 4.66
CA ASP A 16 15.54 5.06 5.83
C ASP A 16 14.71 6.29 5.47
N ASN A 17 14.63 6.66 4.19
CA ASN A 17 13.82 7.78 3.73
C ASN A 17 12.75 7.40 2.70
N PHE A 18 12.51 6.11 2.49
CA PHE A 18 11.56 5.63 1.49
C PHE A 18 10.15 6.19 1.72
N ARG A 19 9.70 6.26 2.98
CA ARG A 19 8.36 6.78 3.31
C ARG A 19 8.17 8.22 2.82
N GLU A 20 9.22 9.03 2.89
CA GLU A 20 9.19 10.40 2.37
C GLU A 20 9.15 10.42 0.84
N LEU A 21 9.89 9.51 0.20
CA LEU A 21 9.95 9.42 -1.26
C LEU A 21 8.62 9.03 -1.89
N VAL A 22 7.76 8.29 -1.17
CA VAL A 22 6.43 7.88 -1.63
C VAL A 22 5.31 8.75 -1.06
N ALA A 23 5.63 9.88 -0.44
CA ALA A 23 4.64 10.72 0.23
C ALA A 23 3.58 11.29 -0.72
N ASP A 24 3.99 11.79 -1.88
CA ASP A 24 3.05 12.36 -2.86
C ASP A 24 2.06 11.31 -3.37
N PHE A 25 2.57 10.13 -3.72
CA PHE A 25 1.73 9.01 -4.13
C PHE A 25 0.76 8.61 -3.01
N THR A 26 1.24 8.53 -1.79
CA THR A 26 0.45 8.17 -0.62
C THR A 26 -0.67 9.17 -0.39
N ASN A 27 -0.35 10.46 -0.37
CA ASN A 27 -1.33 11.51 -0.11
C ASN A 27 -2.38 11.59 -1.23
N ALA A 28 -1.98 11.43 -2.48
CA ALA A 28 -2.90 11.42 -3.61
C ALA A 28 -3.86 10.23 -3.55
N THR A 29 -3.38 9.06 -3.16
CA THR A 29 -4.25 7.87 -3.01
C THR A 29 -5.22 8.03 -1.84
N LEU A 30 -4.74 8.54 -0.70
CA LEU A 30 -5.61 8.80 0.46
C LEU A 30 -6.74 9.80 0.14
N ALA A 31 -6.54 10.68 -0.83
CA ALA A 31 -7.55 11.64 -1.27
C ALA A 31 -8.59 11.03 -2.23
N GLU A 32 -8.41 9.80 -2.71
CA GLU A 32 -9.39 9.14 -3.58
C GLU A 32 -10.64 8.75 -2.78
N ASP A 33 -11.82 9.06 -3.31
CA ASP A 33 -13.10 8.76 -2.63
C ASP A 33 -13.30 7.28 -2.35
N GLY A 34 -12.75 6.42 -3.19
CA GLY A 34 -12.89 4.97 -3.06
C GLY A 34 -11.85 4.31 -2.19
N ASN A 35 -10.83 5.05 -1.72
CA ASN A 35 -9.82 4.50 -0.85
C ASN A 35 -10.36 4.38 0.58
N LEU A 36 -10.23 3.18 1.18
CA LEU A 36 -10.65 2.91 2.56
C LEU A 36 -9.48 3.07 3.52
N PHE A 37 -8.29 2.63 3.13
CA PHE A 37 -7.04 2.82 3.86
C PHE A 37 -5.86 2.61 2.93
N PHE A 38 -4.72 3.21 3.29
CA PHE A 38 -3.48 3.13 2.52
C PHE A 38 -2.34 3.34 3.51
N GLU A 39 -1.76 2.22 3.99
CA GLU A 39 -0.86 2.24 5.14
C GLU A 39 0.45 1.55 4.83
N TRP A 40 1.55 2.24 5.16
CA TRP A 40 2.90 1.72 5.01
C TRP A 40 3.41 1.16 6.32
N TYR A 41 4.03 -0.01 6.25
CA TYR A 41 4.70 -0.64 7.38
C TYR A 41 6.10 -1.06 6.96
N ARG A 42 7.04 -0.98 7.88
CA ARG A 42 8.39 -1.46 7.65
C ARG A 42 8.57 -2.79 8.37
N SER A 43 9.23 -3.77 7.73
CA SER A 43 9.48 -5.07 8.32
C SER A 43 10.36 -4.94 9.56
N THR A 44 10.02 -5.69 10.61
CA THR A 44 10.85 -5.80 11.83
C THR A 44 11.96 -6.84 11.68
N ASP A 45 11.87 -7.70 10.66
CA ASP A 45 12.86 -8.75 10.41
C ASP A 45 13.93 -8.29 9.41
N GLU A 46 13.54 -7.50 8.41
CA GLU A 46 14.43 -7.00 7.36
C GLU A 46 14.14 -5.51 7.12
N ASP A 47 15.06 -4.65 7.50
CA ASP A 47 14.84 -3.20 7.55
C ASP A 47 14.77 -2.51 6.17
N ASP A 48 15.06 -3.24 5.10
CA ASP A 48 14.93 -2.76 3.72
C ASP A 48 13.62 -3.18 3.06
N PHE A 49 12.75 -3.92 3.76
CA PHE A 49 11.41 -4.27 3.27
C PHE A 49 10.33 -3.38 3.83
N TYR A 50 9.46 -2.93 2.94
CA TYR A 50 8.24 -2.20 3.28
C TYR A 50 7.03 -2.95 2.77
N ILE A 51 5.96 -2.94 3.55
CA ILE A 51 4.67 -3.52 3.18
C ILE A 51 3.67 -2.39 3.08
N LEU A 52 2.96 -2.33 1.96
CA LEU A 52 1.83 -1.45 1.76
C LEU A 52 0.55 -2.26 1.90
N VAL A 53 -0.34 -1.81 2.77
CA VAL A 53 -1.65 -2.42 2.96
C VAL A 53 -2.69 -1.42 2.46
N GLU A 54 -3.45 -1.80 1.45
CA GLU A 54 -4.42 -0.94 0.79
C GLU A 54 -5.80 -1.57 0.79
N GLY A 55 -6.81 -0.75 0.99
CA GLY A 55 -8.20 -1.17 0.84
C GLY A 55 -8.97 -0.17 0.00
N PHE A 56 -9.74 -0.67 -0.95
CA PHE A 56 -10.60 0.12 -1.82
C PHE A 56 -12.03 -0.43 -1.81
N LYS A 57 -13.00 0.44 -2.05
CA LYS A 57 -14.37 0.02 -2.28
C LYS A 57 -14.41 -0.92 -3.50
N ASP A 58 -15.37 -1.83 -3.51
CA ASP A 58 -15.43 -2.95 -4.46
C ASP A 58 -15.35 -2.53 -5.93
N ASP A 59 -15.81 -1.34 -6.28
CA ASP A 59 -16.00 -0.89 -7.65
C ASP A 59 -15.01 0.19 -8.11
N VAL A 60 -14.01 0.56 -7.29
CA VAL A 60 -13.16 1.72 -7.61
C VAL A 60 -11.69 1.42 -7.87
N ALA A 61 -11.25 0.17 -7.74
CA ALA A 61 -9.85 -0.19 -7.95
C ALA A 61 -9.36 0.13 -9.38
N GLU A 62 -10.23 0.00 -10.38
CA GLU A 62 -9.91 0.34 -11.76
C GLU A 62 -9.60 1.82 -11.91
N ALA A 63 -10.36 2.70 -11.26
CA ALA A 63 -10.10 4.14 -11.29
C ALA A 63 -8.74 4.47 -10.66
N HIS A 64 -8.35 3.78 -9.58
CA HIS A 64 -7.04 3.97 -8.96
C HIS A 64 -5.91 3.62 -9.94
N VAL A 65 -5.95 2.46 -10.60
CA VAL A 65 -4.85 2.02 -11.49
C VAL A 65 -4.73 2.89 -12.73
N LYS A 66 -5.76 3.66 -13.08
CA LYS A 66 -5.75 4.60 -14.20
C LYS A 66 -5.49 6.04 -13.77
N SER A 67 -5.35 6.31 -12.47
CA SER A 67 -5.13 7.66 -11.97
C SER A 67 -3.75 8.20 -12.36
N ASP A 68 -3.64 9.54 -12.46
CA ASP A 68 -2.38 10.18 -12.80
C ASP A 68 -1.28 9.89 -11.78
N HIS A 69 -1.63 9.81 -10.50
CA HIS A 69 -0.65 9.55 -9.45
C HIS A 69 -0.12 8.12 -9.47
N ILE A 70 -0.91 7.10 -9.87
CA ILE A 70 -0.38 5.75 -10.01
C ILE A 70 0.51 5.64 -11.25
N VAL A 71 0.14 6.32 -12.34
CA VAL A 71 0.98 6.36 -13.54
C VAL A 71 2.34 6.99 -13.21
N LYS A 72 2.34 8.11 -12.50
CA LYS A 72 3.58 8.75 -12.04
C LYS A 72 4.38 7.85 -11.11
N ALA A 73 3.72 7.17 -10.18
CA ALA A 73 4.37 6.24 -9.26
C ALA A 73 5.02 5.07 -9.99
N CYS A 74 4.39 4.55 -11.06
CA CYS A 74 4.98 3.50 -11.89
C CYS A 74 6.29 3.93 -12.55
N ASP A 75 6.43 5.21 -12.86
CA ASP A 75 7.66 5.76 -13.41
C ASP A 75 8.72 6.06 -12.35
N ASP A 76 8.30 6.58 -11.20
CA ASP A 76 9.21 7.10 -10.17
C ASP A 76 9.70 6.05 -9.18
N ILE A 77 8.80 5.22 -8.65
CA ILE A 77 9.12 4.33 -7.51
C ILE A 77 10.15 3.24 -7.86
N PRO A 78 10.13 2.62 -9.04
CA PRO A 78 11.08 1.54 -9.35
C PRO A 78 12.56 1.91 -9.18
N GLN A 79 12.91 3.18 -9.34
CA GLN A 79 14.32 3.62 -9.17
C GLN A 79 14.84 3.41 -7.74
N TYR A 80 13.96 3.32 -6.75
CA TYR A 80 14.31 3.13 -5.35
C TYR A 80 14.36 1.66 -4.93
N LEU A 81 14.00 0.74 -5.83
CA LEU A 81 13.78 -0.66 -5.50
C LEU A 81 14.90 -1.56 -6.01
N VAL A 82 15.22 -2.61 -5.24
CA VAL A 82 16.18 -3.65 -5.62
C VAL A 82 15.58 -4.59 -6.66
N GLU A 83 14.28 -4.83 -6.57
CA GLU A 83 13.56 -5.79 -7.42
C GLU A 83 12.12 -5.34 -7.61
N THR A 84 11.44 -5.95 -8.56
CA THR A 84 10.01 -5.69 -8.79
C THR A 84 9.21 -6.04 -7.54
N PRO A 85 8.31 -5.15 -7.08
CA PRO A 85 7.46 -5.44 -5.93
C PRO A 85 6.59 -6.67 -6.19
N THR A 86 6.31 -7.40 -5.12
CA THR A 86 5.37 -8.52 -5.16
C THR A 86 4.04 -8.11 -4.54
N ILE A 87 2.95 -8.66 -5.05
CA ILE A 87 1.60 -8.20 -4.73
C ILE A 87 0.65 -9.38 -4.54
N ILE A 88 -0.24 -9.25 -3.55
CA ILE A 88 -1.41 -10.11 -3.41
C ILE A 88 -2.62 -9.18 -3.36
N ASN A 89 -3.63 -9.46 -4.18
CA ASN A 89 -4.90 -8.76 -4.09
C ASN A 89 -6.05 -9.75 -4.03
N THR A 90 -7.13 -9.36 -3.39
CA THR A 90 -8.34 -10.16 -3.27
C THR A 90 -9.56 -9.28 -3.06
N LEU A 91 -10.72 -9.79 -3.49
CA LEU A 91 -12.00 -9.15 -3.24
C LEU A 91 -12.66 -9.79 -2.01
N ILE A 92 -13.05 -8.96 -1.06
CA ILE A 92 -13.86 -9.36 0.09
C ILE A 92 -15.19 -8.59 -0.03
N PRO A 93 -16.23 -9.20 -0.62
CA PRO A 93 -17.48 -8.47 -0.93
C PRO A 93 -18.12 -7.84 0.30
N GLY A 94 -18.46 -6.55 0.19
CA GLY A 94 -19.18 -5.83 1.24
C GLY A 94 -18.35 -5.43 2.47
N LYS A 95 -17.08 -5.84 2.53
CA LYS A 95 -16.18 -5.46 3.64
C LYS A 95 -15.72 -4.02 3.46
N THR A 96 -15.73 -3.23 4.54
CA THR A 96 -15.33 -1.81 4.50
C THR A 96 -14.37 -1.41 5.60
N GLU A 97 -14.14 -2.25 6.62
CA GLU A 97 -13.32 -1.89 7.78
C GLU A 97 -12.66 -3.10 8.41
N TRP A 98 -11.79 -2.84 9.36
CA TRP A 98 -11.09 -3.86 10.14
C TRP A 98 -12.01 -4.40 11.24
N ASP A 99 -11.90 -5.71 11.53
CA ASP A 99 -12.57 -6.33 12.66
C ASP A 99 -11.61 -6.48 13.83
N GLU A 100 -12.16 -6.56 15.03
CA GLU A 100 -11.38 -6.93 16.22
C GLU A 100 -11.26 -8.45 16.31
N MET A 101 -10.10 -8.93 16.75
CA MET A 101 -9.89 -10.35 17.00
C MET A 101 -10.63 -10.76 18.28
N ALA A 102 -11.44 -11.81 18.19
CA ALA A 102 -12.17 -12.33 19.33
C ALA A 102 -11.23 -12.96 20.39
N GLU A 103 -10.10 -13.52 19.93
CA GLU A 103 -9.19 -14.28 20.79
C GLU A 103 -8.27 -13.40 21.64
N PHE A 104 -8.01 -12.16 21.23
CA PHE A 104 -7.03 -11.26 21.87
C PHE A 104 -7.70 -10.04 22.51
N GLN A 105 -8.82 -10.26 23.19
CA GLN A 105 -9.51 -9.16 23.86
C GLN A 105 -8.67 -8.58 24.99
N VAL A 106 -8.42 -7.28 24.95
CA VAL A 106 -7.70 -6.54 26.00
C VAL A 106 -8.68 -6.17 27.10
N LYS A 107 -8.34 -6.53 28.35
CA LYS A 107 -9.18 -6.31 29.52
C LYS A 107 -8.74 -5.09 30.31
#